data_f87664b480ee78d7473b1491180ac14e
#
_entry.id   f87664b480ee78d7473b1491180ac14e
#
_cell.length_a   1.000
_cell.length_b   1.000
_cell.length_c   1.000
_cell.angle_alpha   90.00
_cell.angle_beta   90.00
_cell.angle_gamma   90.00
#
_symmetry.space_group_name_H-M   'P 1'
#
loop_
_entity.id
_entity.type
_entity.pdbx_description
1 polymer ?
#
loop_
_entity_poly.entity_id
_entity_poly.type
_entity_poly.pdbx_seq_one_letter_code
_entity_poly.pdbx_strand_id
1 'polypeptide(L)'
;CFKPSVIENITDYYPYYVKEGERPDIVSFQKYGTVAYAYLILLLNNIVDPLFDWPLPSRQFENYIIEQYGSIATAQATNKYYYQIVRAEVARTGTSERVPEYKIIVDQTTYNSLDASVRSAQNVYDYEVELNDNKRNINIINPDFIQDIDYEVKKTLLS
;
A
#
# COMPACT_ATOMS: atom_id res chain seq x y z
N CYS A 1 -5.04 5.88 19.68
CA CYS A 1 -4.88 7.02 18.76
C CYS A 1 -3.74 7.88 19.29
N PHE A 2 -2.64 8.02 18.54
CA PHE A 2 -1.59 8.98 18.88
C PHE A 2 -2.17 10.38 18.98
N LYS A 3 -1.74 11.15 19.98
CA LYS A 3 -2.01 12.59 19.95
C LYS A 3 -1.34 13.18 18.71
N PRO A 4 -2.03 14.01 17.91
CA PRO A 4 -1.48 14.60 16.69
C PRO A 4 -0.12 15.30 16.88
N SER A 5 0.16 15.80 18.09
CA SER A 5 1.38 16.52 18.44
C SER A 5 2.68 15.69 18.36
N VAL A 6 2.61 14.36 18.33
CA VAL A 6 3.81 13.49 18.22
C VAL A 6 4.15 13.22 16.74
N ILE A 7 3.22 13.45 15.82
CA ILE A 7 3.39 13.17 14.38
C ILE A 7 3.65 14.45 13.58
N GLU A 8 3.57 15.63 14.19
CA GLU A 8 3.62 16.91 13.47
C GLU A 8 5.00 17.33 12.93
N ASN A 9 6.09 16.68 13.34
CA ASN A 9 7.40 16.98 12.81
C ASN A 9 7.77 16.03 11.65
N ILE A 10 7.64 16.52 10.42
CA ILE A 10 7.99 15.80 9.16
C ILE A 10 9.46 15.31 9.14
N THR A 11 10.31 15.82 10.02
CA THR A 11 11.72 15.43 10.14
C THR A 11 11.94 14.12 10.90
N ASP A 12 10.94 13.63 11.61
CA ASP A 12 11.07 12.50 12.52
C ASP A 12 10.84 11.15 11.85
N TYR A 13 10.33 11.13 10.61
CA TYR A 13 10.08 9.91 9.84
C TYR A 13 10.35 10.11 8.34
N TYR A 14 10.59 9.00 7.63
CA TYR A 14 10.82 8.98 6.19
C TYR A 14 10.15 7.78 5.53
N PRO A 15 9.82 7.88 4.22
CA PRO A 15 9.17 6.78 3.51
C PRO A 15 10.13 5.59 3.36
N TYR A 16 9.58 4.40 3.51
CA TYR A 16 10.25 3.14 3.31
C TYR A 16 9.40 2.19 2.48
N TYR A 17 10.03 1.54 1.50
CA TYR A 17 9.37 0.52 0.70
C TYR A 17 9.74 -0.88 1.22
N VAL A 18 8.73 -1.60 1.74
CA VAL A 18 8.89 -2.96 2.28
C VAL A 18 9.19 -3.91 1.15
N LYS A 19 10.32 -4.59 1.23
CA LYS A 19 10.73 -5.59 0.23
C LYS A 19 9.94 -6.88 0.40
N GLU A 20 10.04 -7.72 -0.63
CA GLU A 20 9.39 -9.04 -0.61
C GLU A 20 9.85 -9.87 0.60
N GLY A 21 8.86 -10.35 1.38
CA GLY A 21 9.11 -11.19 2.55
C GLY A 21 9.68 -10.48 3.79
N GLU A 22 9.89 -9.16 3.75
CA GLU A 22 10.28 -8.41 4.95
C GLU A 22 9.12 -8.32 5.93
N ARG A 23 9.38 -8.72 7.17
CA ARG A 23 8.46 -8.62 8.30
C ARG A 23 8.80 -7.38 9.14
N PRO A 24 7.87 -6.87 9.97
CA PRO A 24 8.13 -5.68 10.80
C PRO A 24 9.35 -5.81 11.72
N ASP A 25 9.59 -7.00 12.27
CA ASP A 25 10.75 -7.30 13.12
C ASP A 25 12.07 -7.27 12.32
N ILE A 26 12.07 -7.74 11.08
CA ILE A 26 13.24 -7.68 10.18
C ILE A 26 13.54 -6.23 9.82
N VAL A 27 12.53 -5.44 9.44
CA VAL A 27 12.69 -4.01 9.13
C VAL A 27 13.25 -3.26 10.35
N SER A 28 12.70 -3.52 11.56
CA SER A 28 13.16 -2.95 12.80
C SER A 28 14.64 -3.28 13.07
N PHE A 29 15.02 -4.55 12.90
CA PHE A 29 16.41 -4.96 13.09
C PHE A 29 17.37 -4.30 12.10
N GLN A 30 16.99 -4.24 10.83
CA GLN A 30 17.81 -3.62 9.77
C GLN A 30 18.01 -2.12 9.98
N LYS A 31 17.01 -1.41 10.50
CA LYS A 31 17.02 0.05 10.63
C LYS A 31 17.52 0.54 11.99
N TYR A 32 17.22 -0.20 13.05
CA TYR A 32 17.49 0.21 14.43
C TYR A 32 18.43 -0.72 15.18
N GLY A 33 18.89 -1.82 14.54
CA GLY A 33 19.78 -2.80 15.17
C GLY A 33 19.09 -3.71 16.21
N THR A 34 17.77 -3.58 16.38
CA THR A 34 16.98 -4.38 17.33
C THR A 34 15.57 -4.62 16.81
N VAL A 35 14.98 -5.75 17.17
CA VAL A 35 13.56 -6.08 16.86
C VAL A 35 12.59 -5.36 17.80
N ALA A 36 13.08 -4.76 18.87
CA ALA A 36 12.23 -4.18 19.93
C ALA A 36 11.33 -3.04 19.45
N TYR A 37 11.69 -2.34 18.37
CA TYR A 37 10.95 -1.21 17.83
C TYR A 37 9.96 -1.58 16.70
N ALA A 38 9.77 -2.88 16.41
CA ALA A 38 8.82 -3.32 15.40
C ALA A 38 7.40 -2.78 15.65
N TYR A 39 6.98 -2.70 16.93
CA TYR A 39 5.67 -2.18 17.29
C TYR A 39 5.51 -0.69 16.95
N LEU A 40 6.58 0.11 16.99
CA LEU A 40 6.54 1.52 16.61
C LEU A 40 6.30 1.68 15.09
N ILE A 41 6.86 0.78 14.28
CA ILE A 41 6.61 0.76 12.83
C ILE A 41 5.13 0.48 12.58
N LEU A 42 4.54 -0.53 13.23
CA LEU A 42 3.13 -0.86 13.10
C LEU A 42 2.23 0.29 13.55
N LEU A 43 2.55 0.87 14.68
CA LEU A 43 1.80 1.94 15.30
C LEU A 43 1.81 3.23 14.46
N LEU A 44 2.99 3.62 13.91
CA LEU A 44 3.14 4.78 13.03
C LEU A 44 2.28 4.68 11.76
N ASN A 45 2.16 3.46 11.22
CA ASN A 45 1.42 3.21 9.98
C ASN A 45 -0.04 2.77 10.22
N ASN A 46 -0.54 2.86 11.46
CA ASN A 46 -1.88 2.42 11.86
C ASN A 46 -2.19 0.95 11.51
N ILE A 47 -1.17 0.09 11.52
CA ILE A 47 -1.29 -1.33 11.26
C ILE A 47 -1.77 -2.00 12.55
N VAL A 48 -3.02 -2.46 12.56
CA VAL A 48 -3.65 -3.10 13.71
C VAL A 48 -3.46 -4.61 13.65
N ASP A 49 -3.65 -5.20 12.48
CA ASP A 49 -3.45 -6.62 12.26
C ASP A 49 -2.30 -6.87 11.28
N PRO A 50 -1.09 -7.19 11.77
CA PRO A 50 0.06 -7.44 10.91
C PRO A 50 -0.11 -8.60 9.94
N LEU A 51 -1.09 -9.49 10.13
CA LEU A 51 -1.35 -10.61 9.22
C LEU A 51 -2.09 -10.16 7.96
N PHE A 52 -2.93 -9.11 8.07
CA PHE A 52 -3.75 -8.62 6.96
C PHE A 52 -3.33 -7.23 6.47
N ASP A 53 -2.84 -6.37 7.36
CA ASP A 53 -2.49 -4.98 7.03
C ASP A 53 -1.04 -4.85 6.52
N TRP A 54 -0.17 -5.81 6.83
CA TRP A 54 1.17 -5.88 6.28
C TRP A 54 1.17 -6.48 4.86
N PRO A 55 2.08 -6.07 3.95
CA PRO A 55 2.15 -6.65 2.61
C PRO A 55 2.44 -8.14 2.66
N LEU A 56 1.59 -8.92 2.01
CA LEU A 56 1.74 -10.37 1.93
C LEU A 56 2.87 -10.72 0.97
N PRO A 57 3.76 -11.67 1.33
CA PRO A 57 4.68 -12.28 0.39
C PRO A 57 3.93 -13.02 -0.72
N SER A 58 4.54 -13.14 -1.89
CA SER A 58 3.90 -13.67 -3.11
C SER A 58 3.16 -15.00 -2.88
N ARG A 59 3.76 -15.95 -2.19
CA ARG A 59 3.12 -17.24 -1.91
C ARG A 59 1.88 -17.13 -1.00
N GLN A 60 1.94 -16.26 0.00
CA GLN A 60 0.79 -16.04 0.90
C GLN A 60 -0.31 -15.27 0.18
N PHE A 61 0.07 -14.33 -0.68
CA PHE A 61 -0.86 -13.59 -1.52
C PHE A 61 -1.60 -14.53 -2.50
N GLU A 62 -0.90 -15.45 -3.17
CA GLU A 62 -1.53 -16.45 -4.03
C GLU A 62 -2.53 -17.33 -3.26
N ASN A 63 -2.16 -17.79 -2.06
CA ASN A 63 -3.08 -18.55 -1.21
C ASN A 63 -4.31 -17.73 -0.82
N TYR A 64 -4.13 -16.48 -0.45
CA TYR A 64 -5.23 -15.56 -0.16
C TYR A 64 -6.19 -15.43 -1.37
N ILE A 65 -5.65 -15.25 -2.58
CA ILE A 65 -6.48 -15.17 -3.80
C ILE A 65 -7.25 -16.47 -4.03
N ILE A 66 -6.62 -17.62 -3.84
CA ILE A 66 -7.29 -18.93 -3.99
C ILE A 66 -8.39 -19.10 -2.96
N GLU A 67 -8.16 -18.73 -1.70
CA GLU A 67 -9.16 -18.83 -0.63
C GLU A 67 -10.35 -17.90 -0.87
N GLN A 68 -10.12 -16.68 -1.34
CA GLN A 68 -11.19 -15.69 -1.54
C GLN A 68 -11.98 -15.90 -2.85
N TYR A 69 -11.32 -16.32 -3.93
CA TYR A 69 -11.89 -16.33 -5.28
C TYR A 69 -11.93 -17.71 -5.93
N GLY A 70 -11.49 -18.75 -5.22
CA GLY A 70 -11.46 -20.14 -5.67
C GLY A 70 -10.26 -20.49 -6.53
N SER A 71 -9.77 -19.61 -7.38
CA SER A 71 -8.53 -19.78 -8.15
C SER A 71 -7.99 -18.44 -8.67
N ILE A 72 -6.70 -18.41 -8.99
CA ILE A 72 -6.07 -17.25 -9.65
C ILE A 72 -6.73 -16.99 -11.02
N ALA A 73 -7.02 -18.04 -11.78
CA ALA A 73 -7.68 -17.91 -13.09
C ALA A 73 -9.07 -17.27 -12.97
N THR A 74 -9.85 -17.63 -11.96
CA THR A 74 -11.16 -17.01 -11.69
C THR A 74 -11.00 -15.52 -11.34
N ALA A 75 -10.05 -15.17 -10.49
CA ALA A 75 -9.78 -13.78 -10.12
C ALA A 75 -9.35 -12.92 -11.33
N GLN A 76 -8.53 -13.49 -12.23
CA GLN A 76 -8.10 -12.83 -13.46
C GLN A 76 -9.24 -12.69 -14.50
N ALA A 77 -10.16 -13.64 -14.54
CA ALA A 77 -11.31 -13.61 -15.47
C ALA A 77 -12.44 -12.70 -14.97
N THR A 78 -12.48 -12.35 -13.69
CA THR A 78 -13.54 -11.54 -13.09
C THR A 78 -13.12 -10.08 -13.02
N ASN A 79 -13.89 -9.19 -13.65
CA ASN A 79 -13.64 -7.75 -13.56
C ASN A 79 -14.15 -7.17 -12.24
N LYS A 80 -13.32 -6.38 -11.58
CA LYS A 80 -13.64 -5.63 -10.37
C LYS A 80 -14.23 -4.26 -10.70
N TYR A 81 -13.57 -3.55 -11.62
CA TYR A 81 -13.99 -2.23 -12.07
C TYR A 81 -13.94 -2.11 -13.58
N TYR A 82 -14.86 -1.30 -14.10
CA TYR A 82 -14.92 -0.87 -15.49
C TYR A 82 -14.63 0.61 -15.57
N TYR A 83 -13.81 1.03 -16.53
CA TYR A 83 -13.36 2.41 -16.68
C TYR A 83 -13.66 2.94 -18.07
N GLN A 84 -14.03 4.21 -18.13
CA GLN A 84 -13.98 5.03 -19.33
C GLN A 84 -12.70 5.89 -19.28
N ILE A 85 -11.86 5.83 -20.29
CA ILE A 85 -10.71 6.69 -20.46
C ILE A 85 -11.17 8.02 -21.02
N VAL A 86 -11.14 9.06 -20.17
CA VAL A 86 -11.54 10.42 -20.54
C VAL A 86 -10.38 11.14 -21.23
N ARG A 87 -9.17 10.85 -20.81
CA ARG A 87 -7.94 11.38 -21.41
C ARG A 87 -6.85 10.31 -21.35
N ALA A 88 -6.32 9.97 -22.53
CA ALA A 88 -5.20 9.04 -22.63
C ALA A 88 -3.91 9.63 -22.03
N GLU A 89 -3.02 8.75 -21.59
CA GLU A 89 -1.69 9.14 -21.15
C GLU A 89 -0.92 9.76 -22.33
N VAL A 90 -0.25 10.89 -22.07
CA VAL A 90 0.72 11.46 -22.99
C VAL A 90 2.11 11.32 -22.38
N ALA A 91 2.95 10.51 -23.01
CA ALA A 91 4.32 10.32 -22.58
C ALA A 91 5.12 11.65 -22.66
N ARG A 92 6.09 11.81 -21.77
CA ARG A 92 7.01 12.95 -21.79
C ARG A 92 7.82 12.92 -23.08
N THR A 93 7.75 14.00 -23.87
CA THR A 93 8.55 14.19 -25.06
C THR A 93 9.31 15.52 -24.98
N GLY A 94 10.64 15.47 -24.95
CA GLY A 94 11.48 16.67 -24.93
C GLY A 94 11.18 17.59 -23.76
N THR A 95 10.58 18.75 -24.05
CA THR A 95 10.27 19.82 -23.08
C THR A 95 8.86 19.71 -22.47
N SER A 96 8.01 18.80 -22.95
CA SER A 96 6.65 18.64 -22.40
C SER A 96 6.63 17.67 -21.22
N GLU A 97 5.88 18.03 -20.17
CA GLU A 97 5.66 17.15 -19.01
C GLU A 97 4.77 15.96 -19.38
N ARG A 98 4.97 14.85 -18.67
CA ARG A 98 4.07 13.70 -18.76
C ARG A 98 2.67 14.09 -18.29
N VAL A 99 1.66 13.84 -19.10
CA VAL A 99 0.26 13.99 -18.69
C VAL A 99 -0.28 12.60 -18.37
N PRO A 100 -0.66 12.33 -17.11
CA PRO A 100 -1.18 11.01 -16.72
C PRO A 100 -2.53 10.75 -17.37
N GLU A 101 -2.83 9.46 -17.56
CA GLU A 101 -4.17 9.00 -17.94
C GLU A 101 -5.20 9.46 -16.91
N TYR A 102 -6.37 9.90 -17.40
CA TYR A 102 -7.52 10.19 -16.57
C TYR A 102 -8.68 9.28 -16.96
N LYS A 103 -9.10 8.44 -16.02
CA LYS A 103 -10.19 7.48 -16.19
C LYS A 103 -11.22 7.63 -15.08
N ILE A 104 -12.48 7.35 -15.41
CA ILE A 104 -13.61 7.35 -14.48
C ILE A 104 -14.21 5.95 -14.40
N ILE A 105 -14.73 5.59 -13.22
CA ILE A 105 -15.42 4.32 -13.02
C ILE A 105 -16.81 4.44 -13.65
N VAL A 106 -17.19 3.44 -14.44
CA VAL A 106 -18.51 3.34 -15.07
C VAL A 106 -19.13 1.97 -14.76
N ASP A 107 -20.44 1.86 -14.93
CA ASP A 107 -21.13 0.57 -14.86
C ASP A 107 -20.86 -0.29 -16.11
N GLN A 108 -21.15 -1.59 -16.00
CA GLN A 108 -20.89 -2.56 -17.07
C GLN A 108 -21.69 -2.24 -18.35
N THR A 109 -22.89 -1.69 -18.24
CA THR A 109 -23.72 -1.34 -19.39
C THR A 109 -23.09 -0.21 -20.18
N THR A 110 -22.69 0.85 -19.49
CA THR A 110 -21.96 1.97 -20.08
C THR A 110 -20.65 1.50 -20.70
N TYR A 111 -19.86 0.68 -19.99
CA TYR A 111 -18.62 0.11 -20.51
C TYR A 111 -18.82 -0.65 -21.83
N ASN A 112 -19.88 -1.45 -21.94
CA ASN A 112 -20.16 -2.23 -23.16
C ASN A 112 -20.58 -1.36 -24.34
N SER A 113 -21.09 -0.14 -24.09
CA SER A 113 -21.47 0.83 -25.13
C SER A 113 -20.32 1.69 -25.63
N LEU A 114 -19.18 1.69 -24.90
CA LEU A 114 -18.00 2.49 -25.27
C LEU A 114 -17.15 1.77 -26.33
N ASP A 115 -16.49 2.55 -27.16
CA ASP A 115 -15.46 2.04 -28.07
C ASP A 115 -14.29 1.40 -27.32
N ALA A 116 -13.69 0.38 -27.92
CA ALA A 116 -12.56 -0.35 -27.32
C ALA A 116 -11.36 0.55 -26.99
N SER A 117 -11.19 1.64 -27.75
CA SER A 117 -10.07 2.59 -27.55
C SER A 117 -10.20 3.49 -26.33
N VAL A 118 -11.43 3.64 -25.80
CA VAL A 118 -11.73 4.53 -24.65
C VAL A 118 -12.27 3.77 -23.44
N ARG A 119 -12.12 2.46 -23.41
CA ARG A 119 -12.54 1.65 -22.28
C ARG A 119 -11.41 0.79 -21.75
N SER A 120 -11.38 0.57 -20.44
CA SER A 120 -10.44 -0.31 -19.76
C SER A 120 -11.17 -1.02 -18.62
N ALA A 121 -10.73 -2.22 -18.28
CA ALA A 121 -11.26 -2.94 -17.12
C ALA A 121 -10.09 -3.39 -16.25
N GLN A 122 -10.31 -3.39 -14.94
CA GLN A 122 -9.38 -3.95 -13.95
C GLN A 122 -10.00 -5.23 -13.40
N ASN A 123 -9.30 -6.34 -13.56
CA ASN A 123 -9.75 -7.59 -12.98
C ASN A 123 -9.49 -7.62 -11.46
N VAL A 124 -10.09 -8.60 -10.79
CA VAL A 124 -9.97 -8.76 -9.34
C VAL A 124 -8.53 -9.02 -8.92
N TYR A 125 -7.80 -9.85 -9.66
CA TYR A 125 -6.41 -10.18 -9.34
C TYR A 125 -5.51 -8.94 -9.35
N ASP A 126 -5.58 -8.12 -10.41
CA ASP A 126 -4.77 -6.91 -10.53
C ASP A 126 -5.13 -5.87 -9.47
N TYR A 127 -6.42 -5.79 -9.09
CA TYR A 127 -6.88 -4.94 -8.00
C TYR A 127 -6.28 -5.37 -6.66
N GLU A 128 -6.29 -6.66 -6.33
CA GLU A 128 -5.72 -7.17 -5.08
C GLU A 128 -4.19 -7.04 -5.05
N VAL A 129 -3.50 -7.21 -6.20
CA VAL A 129 -2.07 -6.94 -6.34
C VAL A 129 -1.78 -5.47 -6.00
N GLU A 130 -2.53 -4.53 -6.58
CA GLU A 130 -2.38 -3.11 -6.31
C GLU A 130 -2.60 -2.78 -4.83
N LEU A 131 -3.62 -3.37 -4.19
CA LEU A 131 -3.85 -3.20 -2.76
C LEU A 131 -2.68 -3.73 -1.92
N ASN A 132 -2.15 -4.91 -2.26
CA ASN A 132 -1.01 -5.49 -1.56
C ASN A 132 0.27 -4.67 -1.74
N ASP A 133 0.51 -4.17 -2.95
CA ASP A 133 1.68 -3.33 -3.24
C ASP A 133 1.58 -1.95 -2.57
N ASN A 134 0.40 -1.38 -2.44
CA ASN A 134 0.19 -0.13 -1.72
C ASN A 134 0.56 -0.25 -0.24
N LYS A 135 0.38 -1.42 0.38
CA LYS A 135 0.81 -1.69 1.77
C LYS A 135 2.32 -1.68 1.95
N ARG A 136 3.12 -1.80 0.86
CA ARG A 136 4.59 -1.73 0.92
C ARG A 136 5.11 -0.33 1.20
N ASN A 137 4.31 0.70 0.94
CA ASN A 137 4.69 2.09 1.18
C ASN A 137 4.37 2.47 2.63
N ILE A 138 5.36 2.39 3.50
CA ILE A 138 5.23 2.71 4.91
C ILE A 138 6.14 3.89 5.30
N ASN A 139 5.87 4.46 6.46
CA ASN A 139 6.77 5.41 7.09
C ASN A 139 7.53 4.71 8.21
N ILE A 140 8.81 5.04 8.37
CA ILE A 140 9.62 4.59 9.49
C ILE A 140 10.22 5.79 10.21
N ILE A 141 10.42 5.66 11.51
CA ILE A 141 10.98 6.69 12.38
C ILE A 141 12.46 6.86 12.05
N ASN A 142 12.93 8.10 12.05
CA ASN A 142 14.38 8.35 11.94
C ASN A 142 15.12 7.72 13.14
N PRO A 143 16.17 6.90 12.88
CA PRO A 143 16.94 6.23 13.93
C PRO A 143 17.44 7.17 15.05
N ASP A 144 17.73 8.43 14.72
CA ASP A 144 18.22 9.41 15.69
C ASP A 144 17.18 9.75 16.76
N PHE A 145 15.88 9.61 16.46
CA PHE A 145 14.78 9.96 17.37
C PHE A 145 14.04 8.74 17.94
N ILE A 146 14.43 7.52 17.55
CA ILE A 146 13.68 6.31 17.91
C ILE A 146 13.56 6.09 19.43
N GLN A 147 14.60 6.44 20.19
CA GLN A 147 14.61 6.25 21.65
C GLN A 147 13.69 7.24 22.35
N ASP A 148 13.67 8.48 21.90
CA ASP A 148 12.84 9.54 22.48
C ASP A 148 11.37 9.25 22.21
N ILE A 149 11.05 8.82 20.99
CA ILE A 149 9.69 8.43 20.60
C ILE A 149 9.24 7.18 21.36
N ASP A 150 10.10 6.17 21.50
CA ASP A 150 9.83 4.97 22.30
C ASP A 150 9.48 5.32 23.76
N TYR A 151 10.26 6.22 24.35
CA TYR A 151 10.03 6.69 25.72
C TYR A 151 8.67 7.41 25.87
N GLU A 152 8.36 8.35 24.98
CA GLU A 152 7.08 9.09 25.04
C GLU A 152 5.86 8.19 24.77
N VAL A 153 5.98 7.22 23.85
CA VAL A 153 4.92 6.24 23.60
C VAL A 153 4.67 5.38 24.83
N LYS A 154 5.72 4.82 25.46
CA LYS A 154 5.59 4.01 26.65
C LYS A 154 4.99 4.79 27.83
N LYS A 155 5.41 6.03 28.03
CA LYS A 155 4.85 6.92 29.03
C LYS A 155 3.37 7.17 28.83
N THR A 156 2.94 7.35 27.57
CA THR A 156 1.52 7.57 27.22
C THR A 156 0.66 6.31 27.38
N LEU A 157 1.23 5.13 27.12
CA LEU A 157 0.52 3.85 27.25
C LEU A 157 0.40 3.39 28.72
N LEU A 158 1.27 3.87 29.62
CA LEU A 158 1.31 3.47 31.04
C LEU A 158 0.62 4.49 31.95
N SER A 159 0.18 5.62 31.42
CA SER A 159 -0.61 6.65 32.12
C SER A 159 -2.12 6.43 31.95
#